data_e0a97a2e0f2869b01246844c3bace579
#
_entry.id   e0a97a2e0f2869b01246844c3bace579
#
_cell.length_a   1.000
_cell.length_b   1.000
_cell.length_c   1.000
_cell.angle_alpha   90.00
_cell.angle_beta   90.00
_cell.angle_gamma   90.00
#
_symmetry.space_group_name_H-M   'P 1'
#
loop_
_entity.id
_entity.type
_entity.pdbx_description
1 polymer ?
#
loop_
_entity_poly.entity_id
_entity_poly.type
_entity_poly.pdbx_seq_one_letter_code
_entity_poly.pdbx_strand_id
1 'polypeptide(L)'
;MIQEMKQILERLFSGKCPQCEARKRKERVARPAQVMMLQQLEEYLTETYEFRFNVLTEQTEYRRKDDVTGSFRQVDQRALNTLCLEAKTQGVNCWDKDVSRLLCSQKVTDFHPFLSYMESLPEWDGVDRVHELALRVSDLPLWTDGFHRWMLGMASQWMNLSGQCANAVAPLLISTEQGRCKSTFCSILMPEELQRFYTDKFDITSVSGCEQKLSYFGLVNLDEFDRYGTRAMATLKNLMQLKKLNFRKSHRSYYSQLPRVASFIGTSNQKELLTDTTGSRRFLCVEVLEKIDCTKPDHGQLYAQLKAELLSGERYWFTTEEERAIQKHNKLFYRQLPEQEVFFKCFRLPKEGEEGVRLSAMEIYCKLQKNFPAALRGSNPNSFAKLLVGLGVERVHTRYGNQYRVVTL
;
A
#
# COMPACT_ATOMS: atom_id res chain seq x y z
N MET A 1 0.06 -31.80 -62.87
CA MET A 1 0.53 -32.52 -61.66
C MET A 1 0.69 -31.65 -60.44
N ILE A 2 1.52 -30.56 -60.42
CA ILE A 2 1.71 -29.72 -59.22
C ILE A 2 0.49 -28.85 -58.88
N GLN A 3 -0.26 -28.39 -59.87
CA GLN A 3 -1.49 -27.61 -59.66
C GLN A 3 -2.66 -28.48 -59.18
N GLU A 4 -2.74 -29.74 -59.67
CA GLU A 4 -3.76 -30.69 -59.20
C GLU A 4 -3.50 -31.19 -57.77
N MET A 5 -2.22 -31.39 -57.39
CA MET A 5 -1.85 -31.70 -56.02
C MET A 5 -2.17 -30.57 -55.06
N LYS A 6 -1.99 -29.30 -55.46
CA LYS A 6 -2.38 -28.15 -54.62
C LYS A 6 -3.88 -28.07 -54.42
N GLN A 7 -4.69 -28.33 -55.44
CA GLN A 7 -6.16 -28.34 -55.30
C GLN A 7 -6.66 -29.49 -54.43
N ILE A 8 -5.98 -30.67 -54.47
CA ILE A 8 -6.33 -31.81 -53.60
C ILE A 8 -5.94 -31.52 -52.16
N LEU A 9 -4.76 -30.91 -51.90
CA LEU A 9 -4.34 -30.47 -50.57
C LEU A 9 -5.26 -29.39 -50.02
N GLU A 10 -5.64 -28.40 -50.77
CA GLU A 10 -6.61 -27.38 -50.35
C GLU A 10 -7.98 -27.95 -49.99
N ARG A 11 -8.45 -29.00 -50.72
CA ARG A 11 -9.69 -29.73 -50.40
C ARG A 11 -9.54 -30.58 -49.12
N LEU A 12 -8.38 -31.17 -48.85
CA LEU A 12 -8.13 -32.00 -47.67
C LEU A 12 -7.90 -31.17 -46.41
N PHE A 13 -7.32 -29.95 -46.52
CA PHE A 13 -7.13 -29.06 -45.40
C PHE A 13 -8.25 -28.04 -45.16
N SER A 14 -9.17 -27.85 -46.11
CA SER A 14 -10.39 -27.07 -45.96
C SER A 14 -11.54 -27.84 -45.33
N GLY A 15 -11.25 -28.75 -44.35
CA GLY A 15 -12.20 -29.55 -43.61
C GLY A 15 -13.32 -28.79 -42.86
N LYS A 16 -13.82 -27.72 -43.48
CA LYS A 16 -15.01 -26.98 -43.05
C LYS A 16 -16.21 -27.41 -43.88
N CYS A 17 -16.90 -28.46 -43.41
CA CYS A 17 -18.19 -28.79 -43.94
C CYS A 17 -19.15 -27.60 -43.74
N PRO A 18 -19.68 -26.95 -44.76
CA PRO A 18 -20.62 -25.83 -44.61
C PRO A 18 -21.86 -26.19 -43.81
N GLN A 19 -22.24 -27.45 -43.81
CA GLN A 19 -23.34 -27.98 -42.98
C GLN A 19 -22.98 -28.06 -41.51
N CYS A 20 -21.70 -28.30 -41.15
CA CYS A 20 -21.23 -28.28 -39.75
C CYS A 20 -21.14 -26.86 -39.22
N GLU A 21 -20.71 -25.87 -40.03
CA GLU A 21 -20.71 -24.46 -39.59
C GLU A 21 -22.13 -23.90 -39.48
N ALA A 22 -23.03 -24.27 -40.37
CA ALA A 22 -24.43 -23.88 -40.28
C ALA A 22 -25.13 -24.51 -39.07
N ARG A 23 -24.78 -25.77 -38.72
CA ARG A 23 -25.28 -26.45 -37.53
C ARG A 23 -24.72 -25.81 -36.24
N LYS A 24 -23.41 -25.52 -36.17
CA LYS A 24 -22.77 -24.80 -35.06
C LYS A 24 -23.26 -23.37 -34.90
N ARG A 25 -23.64 -22.69 -35.98
CA ARG A 25 -24.22 -21.37 -35.95
C ARG A 25 -25.68 -21.37 -35.48
N LYS A 26 -26.47 -22.38 -35.82
CA LYS A 26 -27.85 -22.55 -35.33
C LYS A 26 -27.90 -22.92 -33.84
N GLU A 27 -26.89 -23.62 -33.32
CA GLU A 27 -26.81 -23.96 -31.89
C GLU A 27 -26.37 -22.80 -31.00
N ARG A 28 -25.85 -21.71 -31.56
CA ARG A 28 -25.42 -20.50 -30.82
C ARG A 28 -26.50 -19.43 -30.65
N VAL A 29 -27.62 -19.52 -31.32
CA VAL A 29 -28.76 -18.62 -31.09
C VAL A 29 -29.50 -19.11 -29.85
N ALA A 30 -29.46 -18.33 -28.76
CA ALA A 30 -30.25 -18.62 -27.57
C ALA A 30 -31.71 -18.87 -27.98
N ARG A 31 -32.29 -19.98 -27.50
CA ARG A 31 -33.71 -20.28 -27.78
C ARG A 31 -34.56 -19.12 -27.24
N PRO A 32 -35.65 -18.73 -27.93
CA PRO A 32 -36.53 -17.64 -27.47
C PRO A 32 -36.93 -17.74 -26.00
N ALA A 33 -37.19 -18.93 -25.50
CA ALA A 33 -37.54 -19.20 -24.10
C ALA A 33 -36.38 -18.86 -23.13
N GLN A 34 -35.12 -19.05 -23.51
CA GLN A 34 -33.97 -18.67 -22.67
C GLN A 34 -33.76 -17.14 -22.63
N VAL A 35 -34.03 -16.46 -23.73
CA VAL A 35 -33.96 -14.99 -23.76
C VAL A 35 -35.03 -14.38 -22.89
N MET A 36 -36.26 -14.89 -22.97
CA MET A 36 -37.37 -14.45 -22.10
C MET A 36 -37.06 -14.70 -20.62
N MET A 37 -36.53 -15.84 -20.28
CA MET A 37 -36.15 -16.17 -18.88
C MET A 37 -35.06 -15.20 -18.37
N LEU A 38 -34.05 -14.90 -19.16
CA LEU A 38 -32.99 -13.95 -18.75
C LEU A 38 -33.52 -12.53 -18.57
N GLN A 39 -34.47 -12.10 -19.41
CA GLN A 39 -35.13 -10.80 -19.26
C GLN A 39 -35.97 -10.74 -17.98
N GLN A 40 -36.80 -11.76 -17.72
CA GLN A 40 -37.59 -11.85 -16.48
C GLN A 40 -36.71 -11.90 -15.23
N LEU A 41 -35.55 -12.61 -15.29
CA LEU A 41 -34.61 -12.66 -14.20
C LEU A 41 -34.00 -11.27 -13.92
N GLU A 42 -33.59 -10.57 -14.96
CA GLU A 42 -33.01 -9.23 -14.86
C GLU A 42 -34.04 -8.24 -14.31
N GLU A 43 -35.27 -8.24 -14.84
CA GLU A 43 -36.37 -7.40 -14.37
C GLU A 43 -36.64 -7.63 -12.89
N TYR A 44 -36.88 -8.89 -12.49
CA TYR A 44 -37.12 -9.22 -11.09
C TYR A 44 -35.98 -8.77 -10.15
N LEU A 45 -34.74 -9.11 -10.50
CA LEU A 45 -33.59 -8.78 -9.65
C LEU A 45 -33.36 -7.26 -9.57
N THR A 46 -33.49 -6.54 -10.68
CA THR A 46 -33.32 -5.08 -10.69
C THR A 46 -34.49 -4.31 -10.08
N GLU A 47 -35.68 -4.84 -10.04
CA GLU A 47 -36.83 -4.26 -9.34
C GLU A 47 -36.70 -4.41 -7.81
N THR A 48 -36.21 -5.59 -7.35
CA THR A 48 -36.19 -5.94 -5.93
C THR A 48 -34.91 -5.49 -5.24
N TYR A 49 -33.79 -5.54 -5.96
CA TYR A 49 -32.46 -5.33 -5.41
C TYR A 49 -31.70 -4.22 -6.13
N GLU A 50 -30.79 -3.62 -5.43
CA GLU A 50 -29.73 -2.76 -5.96
C GLU A 50 -28.42 -3.53 -5.94
N PHE A 51 -27.72 -3.58 -7.09
CA PHE A 51 -26.46 -4.27 -7.25
C PHE A 51 -25.37 -3.31 -7.68
N ARG A 52 -24.15 -3.58 -7.19
CA ARG A 52 -22.94 -2.90 -7.66
C ARG A 52 -21.76 -3.88 -7.67
N PHE A 53 -20.89 -3.78 -8.65
CA PHE A 53 -19.69 -4.61 -8.75
C PHE A 53 -18.50 -3.88 -8.14
N ASN A 54 -18.02 -4.33 -6.98
CA ASN A 54 -16.89 -3.73 -6.31
C ASN A 54 -15.60 -4.13 -7.03
N VAL A 55 -14.96 -3.17 -7.72
CA VAL A 55 -13.77 -3.41 -8.55
C VAL A 55 -12.52 -3.80 -7.75
N LEU A 56 -12.45 -3.48 -6.45
CA LEU A 56 -11.33 -3.85 -5.58
C LEU A 56 -11.42 -5.30 -5.11
N THR A 57 -12.61 -5.73 -4.72
CA THR A 57 -12.86 -7.11 -4.28
C THR A 57 -13.16 -8.05 -5.44
N GLU A 58 -13.54 -7.51 -6.61
CA GLU A 58 -14.10 -8.22 -7.76
C GLU A 58 -15.33 -9.07 -7.39
N GLN A 59 -16.13 -8.55 -6.50
CA GLN A 59 -17.37 -9.19 -6.05
C GLN A 59 -18.54 -8.24 -6.20
N THR A 60 -19.69 -8.81 -6.54
CA THR A 60 -20.95 -8.07 -6.56
C THR A 60 -21.45 -7.89 -5.13
N GLU A 61 -21.84 -6.67 -4.83
CA GLU A 61 -22.52 -6.31 -3.59
C GLU A 61 -23.98 -6.00 -3.89
N TYR A 62 -24.87 -6.29 -2.94
CA TYR A 62 -26.29 -6.09 -3.10
C TYR A 62 -26.93 -5.55 -1.83
N ARG A 63 -28.06 -4.87 -1.98
CA ARG A 63 -29.02 -4.55 -0.91
C ARG A 63 -30.43 -4.64 -1.47
N ARG A 64 -31.41 -4.85 -0.60
CA ARG A 64 -32.82 -4.74 -1.01
C ARG A 64 -33.19 -3.27 -1.16
N LYS A 65 -34.02 -2.94 -2.14
CA LYS A 65 -34.48 -1.56 -2.38
C LYS A 65 -35.46 -1.06 -1.32
N ASP A 66 -36.20 -1.97 -0.68
CA ASP A 66 -37.10 -1.67 0.44
C ASP A 66 -36.36 -1.40 1.76
N ASP A 67 -35.07 -1.81 1.87
CA ASP A 67 -34.23 -1.53 3.02
C ASP A 67 -33.34 -0.31 2.76
N VAL A 68 -33.92 0.89 2.86
CA VAL A 68 -33.24 2.16 2.58
C VAL A 68 -32.03 2.41 3.52
N THR A 69 -32.07 1.83 4.72
CA THR A 69 -31.00 1.94 5.74
C THR A 69 -30.00 0.81 5.66
N GLY A 70 -30.29 -0.23 4.88
CA GLY A 70 -29.46 -1.43 4.74
C GLY A 70 -28.13 -1.15 4.06
N SER A 71 -27.06 -1.65 4.66
CA SER A 71 -25.74 -1.64 4.04
C SER A 71 -25.64 -2.67 2.91
N PHE A 72 -24.85 -2.34 1.88
CA PHE A 72 -24.51 -3.31 0.84
C PHE A 72 -23.76 -4.50 1.44
N ARG A 73 -24.17 -5.71 1.05
CA ARG A 73 -23.56 -6.98 1.45
C ARG A 73 -22.98 -7.69 0.23
N GLN A 74 -21.94 -8.45 0.41
CA GLN A 74 -21.37 -9.27 -0.67
C GLN A 74 -22.32 -10.40 -1.06
N VAL A 75 -22.41 -10.68 -2.36
CA VAL A 75 -23.11 -11.85 -2.87
C VAL A 75 -22.22 -13.08 -2.65
N ASP A 76 -22.35 -13.71 -1.48
CA ASP A 76 -21.75 -15.00 -1.20
C ASP A 76 -22.61 -16.14 -1.77
N GLN A 77 -22.17 -17.39 -1.61
CA GLN A 77 -22.93 -18.55 -2.12
C GLN A 77 -24.32 -18.66 -1.50
N ARG A 78 -24.48 -18.26 -0.23
CA ARG A 78 -25.78 -18.28 0.44
C ARG A 78 -26.73 -17.23 -0.13
N ALA A 79 -26.21 -16.03 -0.35
CA ALA A 79 -26.98 -14.96 -1.00
C ALA A 79 -27.37 -15.34 -2.43
N LEU A 80 -26.44 -15.91 -3.21
CA LEU A 80 -26.69 -16.37 -4.57
C LEU A 80 -27.84 -17.41 -4.62
N ASN A 81 -27.82 -18.38 -3.71
CA ASN A 81 -28.88 -19.37 -3.59
C ASN A 81 -30.22 -18.75 -3.21
N THR A 82 -30.21 -17.78 -2.29
CA THR A 82 -31.42 -17.04 -1.86
C THR A 82 -32.02 -16.29 -3.05
N LEU A 83 -31.23 -15.52 -3.78
CA LEU A 83 -31.66 -14.78 -4.98
C LEU A 83 -32.28 -15.71 -6.04
N CYS A 84 -31.65 -16.88 -6.24
CA CYS A 84 -32.15 -17.89 -7.18
C CYS A 84 -33.49 -18.48 -6.73
N LEU A 85 -33.64 -18.81 -5.44
CA LEU A 85 -34.88 -19.36 -4.91
C LEU A 85 -36.02 -18.34 -4.94
N GLU A 86 -35.75 -17.09 -4.58
CA GLU A 86 -36.74 -16.01 -4.64
C GLU A 86 -37.20 -15.76 -6.08
N ALA A 87 -36.27 -15.70 -7.06
CA ALA A 87 -36.64 -15.57 -8.48
C ALA A 87 -37.53 -16.72 -8.93
N LYS A 88 -37.26 -17.96 -8.50
CA LYS A 88 -38.12 -19.12 -8.79
C LYS A 88 -39.52 -19.00 -8.19
N THR A 89 -39.65 -18.50 -6.97
CA THR A 89 -40.98 -18.30 -6.35
C THR A 89 -41.80 -17.24 -7.10
N GLN A 90 -41.15 -16.34 -7.83
CA GLN A 90 -41.80 -15.37 -8.73
C GLN A 90 -42.03 -15.92 -10.15
N GLY A 91 -41.83 -17.23 -10.36
CA GLY A 91 -42.11 -17.88 -11.62
C GLY A 91 -40.96 -17.84 -12.65
N VAL A 92 -39.79 -17.31 -12.28
CA VAL A 92 -38.62 -17.31 -13.17
C VAL A 92 -37.88 -18.65 -13.09
N ASN A 93 -37.89 -19.42 -14.17
CA ASN A 93 -37.23 -20.73 -14.21
C ASN A 93 -35.70 -20.61 -14.47
N CYS A 94 -34.95 -20.03 -13.50
CA CYS A 94 -33.53 -19.83 -13.56
C CYS A 94 -32.74 -20.82 -12.69
N TRP A 95 -31.44 -20.90 -12.91
CA TRP A 95 -30.47 -21.61 -12.08
C TRP A 95 -29.49 -20.61 -11.42
N ASP A 96 -28.81 -21.06 -10.38
CA ASP A 96 -27.74 -20.30 -9.70
C ASP A 96 -26.69 -19.75 -10.66
N LYS A 97 -26.34 -20.53 -11.71
CA LYS A 97 -25.43 -20.10 -12.77
C LYS A 97 -25.95 -18.95 -13.61
N ASP A 98 -27.24 -18.83 -13.82
CA ASP A 98 -27.83 -17.73 -14.59
C ASP A 98 -27.83 -16.46 -13.76
N VAL A 99 -28.16 -16.54 -12.46
CA VAL A 99 -28.04 -15.44 -11.51
C VAL A 99 -26.57 -14.99 -11.41
N SER A 100 -25.62 -15.93 -11.22
CA SER A 100 -24.20 -15.62 -11.14
C SER A 100 -23.68 -14.93 -12.41
N ARG A 101 -24.07 -15.40 -13.60
CA ARG A 101 -23.68 -14.76 -14.88
C ARG A 101 -24.20 -13.34 -15.00
N LEU A 102 -25.43 -13.08 -14.59
CA LEU A 102 -26.00 -11.73 -14.60
C LEU A 102 -25.22 -10.82 -13.66
N LEU A 103 -25.01 -11.27 -12.40
CA LEU A 103 -24.36 -10.49 -11.36
C LEU A 103 -22.85 -10.25 -11.61
N CYS A 104 -22.18 -11.13 -12.35
CA CYS A 104 -20.78 -10.96 -12.77
C CYS A 104 -20.63 -10.37 -14.18
N SER A 105 -21.70 -9.87 -14.78
CA SER A 105 -21.65 -9.21 -16.10
C SER A 105 -21.57 -7.70 -15.99
N GLN A 106 -21.24 -7.04 -17.13
CA GLN A 106 -21.22 -5.57 -17.24
C GLN A 106 -22.62 -4.91 -17.09
N LYS A 107 -23.67 -5.68 -16.88
CA LYS A 107 -25.00 -5.16 -16.53
C LYS A 107 -25.07 -4.62 -15.12
N VAL A 108 -24.18 -5.07 -14.24
CA VAL A 108 -24.00 -4.52 -12.89
C VAL A 108 -22.97 -3.40 -12.97
N THR A 109 -23.32 -2.23 -12.47
CA THR A 109 -22.47 -1.05 -12.51
C THR A 109 -21.22 -1.23 -11.65
N ASP A 110 -20.07 -0.87 -12.21
CA ASP A 110 -18.81 -0.84 -11.47
C ASP A 110 -18.87 0.17 -10.31
N PHE A 111 -18.35 -0.24 -9.17
CA PHE A 111 -18.28 0.57 -7.96
C PHE A 111 -16.85 0.54 -7.42
N HIS A 112 -16.24 1.71 -7.33
CA HIS A 112 -14.95 1.89 -6.68
C HIS A 112 -15.15 2.58 -5.32
N PRO A 113 -15.00 1.89 -4.18
CA PRO A 113 -15.35 2.42 -2.86
C PRO A 113 -14.73 3.79 -2.55
N PHE A 114 -13.44 3.95 -2.83
CA PHE A 114 -12.73 5.20 -2.56
C PHE A 114 -13.16 6.34 -3.48
N LEU A 115 -13.29 6.08 -4.78
CA LEU A 115 -13.75 7.10 -5.73
C LEU A 115 -15.17 7.55 -5.38
N SER A 116 -16.07 6.61 -5.14
CA SER A 116 -17.44 6.91 -4.78
C SER A 116 -17.54 7.72 -3.47
N TYR A 117 -16.70 7.38 -2.47
CA TYR A 117 -16.61 8.16 -1.25
C TYR A 117 -16.14 9.59 -1.53
N MET A 118 -15.03 9.75 -2.27
CA MET A 118 -14.49 11.07 -2.61
C MET A 118 -15.46 11.91 -3.46
N GLU A 119 -16.23 11.28 -4.34
CA GLU A 119 -17.25 11.95 -5.16
C GLU A 119 -18.45 12.42 -4.34
N SER A 120 -18.86 11.67 -3.32
CA SER A 120 -20.01 11.99 -2.45
C SER A 120 -19.74 13.05 -1.39
N LEU A 121 -18.50 13.54 -1.25
CA LEU A 121 -18.13 14.53 -0.26
C LEU A 121 -18.81 15.88 -0.50
N PRO A 122 -19.17 16.60 0.58
CA PRO A 122 -19.66 17.97 0.47
C PRO A 122 -18.56 18.92 -0.04
N GLU A 123 -18.94 20.16 -0.31
CA GLU A 123 -17.97 21.22 -0.53
C GLU A 123 -17.20 21.51 0.77
N TRP A 124 -15.90 21.80 0.63
CA TRP A 124 -15.06 22.17 1.77
C TRP A 124 -15.46 23.53 2.34
N ASP A 125 -15.63 23.60 3.64
CA ASP A 125 -16.04 24.81 4.38
C ASP A 125 -14.88 25.81 4.66
N GLY A 126 -13.65 25.48 4.21
CA GLY A 126 -12.46 26.34 4.37
C GLY A 126 -11.71 26.16 5.69
N VAL A 127 -12.15 25.26 6.59
CA VAL A 127 -11.45 25.00 7.87
C VAL A 127 -10.37 23.96 7.66
N ASP A 128 -9.14 24.23 8.14
CA ASP A 128 -7.99 23.32 8.04
C ASP A 128 -8.01 22.23 9.12
N ARG A 129 -8.76 21.16 8.86
CA ARG A 129 -8.89 20.01 9.77
C ARG A 129 -7.70 19.07 9.72
N VAL A 130 -6.94 19.09 8.62
CA VAL A 130 -5.73 18.27 8.53
C VAL A 130 -4.68 18.76 9.49
N HIS A 131 -4.49 20.08 9.58
CA HIS A 131 -3.59 20.70 10.53
C HIS A 131 -4.03 20.48 11.98
N GLU A 132 -5.32 20.67 12.29
CA GLU A 132 -5.88 20.37 13.61
C GLU A 132 -5.64 18.92 14.03
N LEU A 133 -5.80 17.98 13.10
CA LEU A 133 -5.57 16.56 13.34
C LEU A 133 -4.09 16.26 13.56
N ALA A 134 -3.18 16.90 12.83
CA ALA A 134 -1.74 16.77 13.03
C ALA A 134 -1.30 17.29 14.41
N LEU A 135 -1.86 18.40 14.88
CA LEU A 135 -1.55 19.00 16.20
C LEU A 135 -1.94 18.07 17.36
N ARG A 136 -2.87 17.15 17.19
CA ARG A 136 -3.17 16.14 18.23
C ARG A 136 -1.99 15.22 18.55
N VAL A 137 -1.02 15.11 17.64
CA VAL A 137 0.16 14.26 17.77
C VAL A 137 1.38 15.10 18.18
N SER A 138 1.65 16.20 17.47
CA SER A 138 2.78 17.09 17.72
C SER A 138 2.60 18.41 17.00
N ASP A 139 3.14 19.49 17.58
CA ASP A 139 3.22 20.84 16.99
C ASP A 139 4.48 21.07 16.15
N LEU A 140 5.32 20.05 16.00
CA LEU A 140 6.56 20.14 15.22
C LEU A 140 6.23 20.48 13.74
N PRO A 141 6.74 21.61 13.17
CA PRO A 141 6.42 21.99 11.79
C PRO A 141 6.72 20.90 10.75
N LEU A 142 7.84 20.18 10.90
CA LEU A 142 8.16 19.05 10.02
C LEU A 142 7.08 17.95 10.05
N TRP A 143 6.47 17.75 11.22
CA TRP A 143 5.40 16.79 11.38
C TRP A 143 4.10 17.33 10.76
N THR A 144 3.66 18.52 11.10
CA THR A 144 2.38 19.07 10.63
C THR A 144 2.35 19.20 9.11
N ASP A 145 3.40 19.76 8.51
CA ASP A 145 3.51 19.90 7.06
C ASP A 145 3.67 18.53 6.37
N GLY A 146 4.48 17.65 6.95
CA GLY A 146 4.70 16.31 6.42
C GLY A 146 3.46 15.42 6.53
N PHE A 147 2.71 15.52 7.61
CA PHE A 147 1.45 14.79 7.78
C PHE A 147 0.40 15.27 6.77
N HIS A 148 0.27 16.60 6.59
CA HIS A 148 -0.62 17.16 5.56
C HIS A 148 -0.26 16.62 4.16
N ARG A 149 1.02 16.69 3.80
CA ARG A 149 1.52 16.18 2.52
C ARG A 149 1.24 14.68 2.33
N TRP A 150 1.41 13.92 3.38
CA TRP A 150 1.12 12.48 3.38
C TRP A 150 -0.39 12.19 3.23
N MET A 151 -1.26 12.95 3.90
CA MET A 151 -2.72 12.85 3.76
C MET A 151 -3.17 13.18 2.33
N LEU A 152 -2.60 14.24 1.71
CA LEU A 152 -2.82 14.56 0.30
C LEU A 152 -2.39 13.38 -0.60
N GLY A 153 -1.22 12.78 -0.32
CA GLY A 153 -0.74 11.60 -1.02
C GLY A 153 -1.70 10.41 -0.92
N MET A 154 -2.31 10.19 0.23
CA MET A 154 -3.30 9.14 0.45
C MET A 154 -4.58 9.44 -0.35
N ALA A 155 -5.12 10.64 -0.24
CA ALA A 155 -6.32 11.05 -0.99
C ALA A 155 -6.10 11.00 -2.52
N SER A 156 -4.90 11.38 -3.00
CA SER A 156 -4.55 11.30 -4.42
C SER A 156 -4.57 9.86 -4.95
N GLN A 157 -4.15 8.88 -4.14
CA GLN A 157 -4.23 7.47 -4.50
C GLN A 157 -5.68 6.99 -4.54
N TRP A 158 -6.53 7.41 -3.60
CA TRP A 158 -7.95 7.08 -3.59
C TRP A 158 -8.72 7.66 -4.78
N MET A 159 -8.31 8.85 -5.24
CA MET A 159 -8.86 9.51 -6.44
C MET A 159 -8.22 9.03 -7.75
N ASN A 160 -7.27 8.08 -7.70
CA ASN A 160 -6.49 7.62 -8.85
C ASN A 160 -5.74 8.75 -9.59
N LEU A 161 -5.35 9.80 -8.86
CA LEU A 161 -4.57 10.94 -9.37
C LEU A 161 -3.06 10.73 -9.27
N SER A 162 -2.60 9.65 -8.63
CA SER A 162 -1.19 9.35 -8.32
C SER A 162 -0.34 8.92 -9.53
N GLY A 163 -0.72 9.31 -10.75
CA GLY A 163 0.00 8.94 -11.98
C GLY A 163 1.47 9.36 -12.00
N GLN A 164 1.83 10.47 -11.34
CA GLN A 164 3.20 11.01 -11.30
C GLN A 164 4.04 10.42 -10.16
N CYS A 165 3.52 10.44 -8.93
CA CYS A 165 4.25 10.03 -7.73
C CYS A 165 3.43 9.09 -6.86
N ALA A 166 4.07 8.06 -6.29
CA ALA A 166 3.46 7.24 -5.25
C ALA A 166 3.56 7.96 -3.90
N ASN A 167 2.63 7.70 -2.96
CA ASN A 167 2.78 8.11 -1.57
C ASN A 167 3.86 7.24 -0.89
N ALA A 168 5.13 7.63 -1.05
CA ALA A 168 6.30 6.84 -0.68
C ALA A 168 6.82 7.12 0.73
N VAL A 169 6.18 8.02 1.47
CA VAL A 169 6.50 8.33 2.87
C VAL A 169 5.43 7.71 3.77
N ALA A 170 5.83 7.23 4.93
CA ALA A 170 4.95 6.73 5.99
C ALA A 170 5.22 7.49 7.29
N PRO A 171 4.22 8.11 7.91
CA PRO A 171 4.31 8.60 9.27
C PRO A 171 4.58 7.45 10.26
N LEU A 172 5.48 7.66 11.23
CA LEU A 172 5.74 6.72 12.32
C LEU A 172 5.53 7.42 13.66
N LEU A 173 4.52 6.97 14.40
CA LEU A 173 4.19 7.46 15.73
C LEU A 173 4.96 6.65 16.77
N ILE A 174 5.86 7.31 17.48
CA ILE A 174 6.83 6.68 18.36
C ILE A 174 6.59 7.13 19.80
N SER A 175 6.48 6.19 20.72
CA SER A 175 6.44 6.50 22.16
C SER A 175 6.95 5.29 22.94
N THR A 176 7.86 5.52 23.86
CA THR A 176 8.33 4.48 24.79
C THR A 176 7.25 4.09 25.82
N GLU A 177 6.28 4.96 26.04
CA GLU A 177 5.15 4.70 26.90
C GLU A 177 4.00 4.04 26.14
N GLN A 178 3.39 3.05 26.78
CA GLN A 178 2.17 2.40 26.30
C GLN A 178 0.93 3.25 26.60
N GLY A 179 -0.18 2.99 25.89
CA GLY A 179 -1.46 3.67 26.15
C GLY A 179 -1.56 5.08 25.58
N ARG A 180 -0.61 5.54 24.76
CA ARG A 180 -0.67 6.84 24.06
C ARG A 180 -1.64 6.90 22.88
N CYS A 181 -2.44 5.86 22.68
CA CYS A 181 -3.49 5.75 21.62
C CYS A 181 -2.97 5.85 20.18
N LYS A 182 -1.70 5.50 19.90
CA LYS A 182 -1.09 5.56 18.58
C LYS A 182 -1.87 4.76 17.51
N SER A 183 -2.11 3.46 17.76
CA SER A 183 -2.82 2.58 16.80
C SER A 183 -4.28 2.98 16.63
N THR A 184 -4.92 3.49 17.69
CA THR A 184 -6.28 4.06 17.62
C THR A 184 -6.30 5.29 16.72
N PHE A 185 -5.33 6.20 16.86
CA PHE A 185 -5.21 7.37 15.98
C PHE A 185 -5.04 6.94 14.51
N CYS A 186 -4.22 5.94 14.21
CA CYS A 186 -4.09 5.42 12.85
C CYS A 186 -5.44 4.91 12.30
N SER A 187 -6.24 4.26 13.13
CA SER A 187 -7.54 3.71 12.73
C SER A 187 -8.59 4.79 12.49
N ILE A 188 -8.63 5.86 13.29
CA ILE A 188 -9.62 6.93 13.13
C ILE A 188 -9.37 7.83 11.91
N LEU A 189 -8.23 7.72 11.25
CA LEU A 189 -7.99 8.40 9.97
C LEU A 189 -8.90 7.86 8.86
N MET A 190 -9.31 6.59 8.96
CA MET A 190 -10.18 5.97 7.97
C MET A 190 -11.64 6.32 8.23
N PRO A 191 -12.39 6.83 7.22
CA PRO A 191 -13.83 7.05 7.32
C PRO A 191 -14.58 5.77 7.66
N GLU A 192 -15.72 5.90 8.33
CA GLU A 192 -16.50 4.75 8.78
C GLU A 192 -16.96 3.86 7.61
N GLU A 193 -17.37 4.46 6.51
CA GLU A 193 -17.78 3.78 5.28
C GLU A 193 -16.65 2.97 4.64
N LEU A 194 -15.40 3.39 4.86
CA LEU A 194 -14.19 2.77 4.33
C LEU A 194 -13.42 1.96 5.36
N GLN A 195 -13.92 1.82 6.61
CA GLN A 195 -13.19 1.16 7.71
C GLN A 195 -12.78 -0.29 7.38
N ARG A 196 -13.56 -1.01 6.56
CA ARG A 196 -13.20 -2.36 6.08
C ARG A 196 -11.92 -2.42 5.23
N PHE A 197 -11.47 -1.28 4.73
CA PHE A 197 -10.24 -1.12 3.94
C PHE A 197 -9.05 -0.60 4.77
N TYR A 198 -9.17 -0.60 6.08
CA TYR A 198 -8.07 -0.43 7.02
C TYR A 198 -7.53 -1.78 7.47
N THR A 199 -6.21 -1.88 7.69
CA THR A 199 -5.62 -3.06 8.32
C THR A 199 -4.39 -2.68 9.15
N ASP A 200 -4.24 -3.33 10.29
CA ASP A 200 -3.06 -3.35 11.16
C ASP A 200 -2.28 -4.68 11.06
N LYS A 201 -2.77 -5.62 10.23
CA LYS A 201 -2.20 -6.94 10.01
C LYS A 201 -1.60 -7.07 8.60
N PHE A 202 -0.39 -6.52 8.46
CA PHE A 202 0.30 -6.53 7.17
C PHE A 202 1.54 -7.43 7.21
N ASP A 203 1.42 -8.62 6.63
CA ASP A 203 2.51 -9.58 6.51
C ASP A 203 3.31 -9.33 5.23
N ILE A 204 4.62 -9.04 5.36
CA ILE A 204 5.54 -8.70 4.28
C ILE A 204 6.27 -9.95 3.72
N THR A 205 5.99 -11.13 4.21
CA THR A 205 6.72 -12.36 3.82
C THR A 205 6.47 -12.79 2.37
N SER A 206 5.26 -12.52 1.84
CA SER A 206 4.87 -12.83 0.46
C SER A 206 4.69 -11.55 -0.36
N VAL A 207 5.60 -11.28 -1.30
CA VAL A 207 5.56 -10.07 -2.14
C VAL A 207 4.27 -10.00 -2.98
N SER A 208 3.86 -11.08 -3.64
CA SER A 208 2.63 -11.11 -4.44
C SER A 208 1.38 -10.91 -3.59
N GLY A 209 1.34 -11.48 -2.38
CA GLY A 209 0.27 -11.25 -1.41
C GLY A 209 0.24 -9.80 -0.91
N CYS A 210 1.41 -9.17 -0.74
CA CYS A 210 1.49 -7.74 -0.41
C CYS A 210 0.92 -6.87 -1.52
N GLU A 211 1.30 -7.09 -2.78
CA GLU A 211 0.79 -6.30 -3.90
C GLU A 211 -0.73 -6.38 -4.01
N GLN A 212 -1.31 -7.56 -3.84
CA GLN A 212 -2.76 -7.72 -3.81
C GLN A 212 -3.40 -6.92 -2.66
N LYS A 213 -2.82 -6.95 -1.45
CA LYS A 213 -3.30 -6.17 -0.31
C LYS A 213 -3.21 -4.66 -0.58
N LEU A 214 -2.16 -4.20 -1.26
CA LEU A 214 -1.98 -2.77 -1.59
C LEU A 214 -2.97 -2.25 -2.65
N SER A 215 -3.60 -3.12 -3.44
CA SER A 215 -4.70 -2.73 -4.33
C SER A 215 -6.07 -2.73 -3.63
N TYR A 216 -6.15 -3.31 -2.44
CA TYR A 216 -7.39 -3.49 -1.70
C TYR A 216 -7.53 -2.52 -0.52
N PHE A 217 -6.52 -2.45 0.36
CA PHE A 217 -6.56 -1.58 1.53
C PHE A 217 -6.22 -0.13 1.15
N GLY A 218 -6.92 0.85 1.75
CA GLY A 218 -6.63 2.28 1.59
C GLY A 218 -5.58 2.77 2.58
N LEU A 219 -5.55 2.17 3.78
CA LEU A 219 -4.59 2.51 4.83
C LEU A 219 -4.09 1.25 5.52
N VAL A 220 -2.77 1.11 5.56
CA VAL A 220 -2.06 0.01 6.23
C VAL A 220 -1.30 0.58 7.41
N ASN A 221 -1.67 0.19 8.62
CA ASN A 221 -0.90 0.48 9.82
C ASN A 221 0.15 -0.61 10.04
N LEU A 222 1.41 -0.21 10.02
CA LEU A 222 2.56 -1.05 10.37
C LEU A 222 2.73 -1.03 11.89
N ASP A 223 1.84 -1.74 12.58
CA ASP A 223 1.88 -1.79 14.03
C ASP A 223 3.16 -2.51 14.52
N GLU A 224 3.73 -2.04 15.63
CA GLU A 224 5.00 -2.55 16.16
C GLU A 224 6.12 -2.57 15.09
N PHE A 225 6.29 -1.44 14.42
CA PHE A 225 7.25 -1.25 13.33
C PHE A 225 8.67 -1.75 13.64
N ASP A 226 9.09 -1.69 14.89
CA ASP A 226 10.38 -2.16 15.38
C ASP A 226 10.61 -3.67 15.23
N ARG A 227 9.56 -4.46 14.99
CA ARG A 227 9.65 -5.91 14.75
C ARG A 227 10.07 -6.28 13.32
N TYR A 228 9.99 -5.33 12.37
CA TYR A 228 10.40 -5.61 11.00
C TYR A 228 11.92 -5.70 10.85
N GLY A 229 12.42 -6.90 10.56
CA GLY A 229 13.85 -7.12 10.29
C GLY A 229 14.31 -6.48 8.97
N THR A 230 15.63 -6.44 8.76
CA THR A 230 16.29 -5.77 7.62
C THR A 230 15.73 -6.19 6.25
N ARG A 231 15.42 -7.50 6.07
CA ARG A 231 14.85 -8.02 4.81
C ARG A 231 13.44 -7.50 4.56
N ALA A 232 12.59 -7.51 5.58
CA ALA A 232 11.22 -7.00 5.52
C ALA A 232 11.23 -5.49 5.22
N MET A 233 12.14 -4.74 5.84
CA MET A 233 12.32 -3.31 5.61
C MET A 233 12.73 -3.00 4.16
N ALA A 234 13.60 -3.79 3.55
CA ALA A 234 13.98 -3.63 2.14
C ALA A 234 12.75 -3.85 1.23
N THR A 235 11.97 -4.90 1.49
CA THR A 235 10.72 -5.18 0.75
C THR A 235 9.71 -4.06 0.93
N LEU A 236 9.47 -3.59 2.15
CA LEU A 236 8.55 -2.49 2.45
C LEU A 236 8.92 -1.22 1.68
N LYS A 237 10.21 -0.82 1.70
CA LYS A 237 10.70 0.35 0.97
C LYS A 237 10.45 0.27 -0.54
N ASN A 238 10.55 -0.93 -1.12
CA ASN A 238 10.22 -1.16 -2.52
C ASN A 238 8.72 -1.03 -2.76
N LEU A 239 7.89 -1.67 -1.92
CA LEU A 239 6.43 -1.59 -2.00
C LEU A 239 5.91 -0.15 -1.90
N MET A 240 6.51 0.68 -1.04
CA MET A 240 6.15 2.09 -0.87
C MET A 240 6.37 2.94 -2.12
N GLN A 241 7.24 2.52 -3.05
CA GLN A 241 7.53 3.24 -4.28
C GLN A 241 6.69 2.81 -5.47
N LEU A 242 5.98 1.67 -5.36
CA LEU A 242 5.16 1.17 -6.45
C LEU A 242 3.96 2.09 -6.68
N LYS A 243 3.75 2.51 -7.92
CA LYS A 243 2.57 3.24 -8.37
C LYS A 243 1.50 2.29 -8.90
N LYS A 244 1.96 1.26 -9.59
CA LYS A 244 1.14 0.20 -10.18
C LYS A 244 1.62 -1.13 -9.66
N LEU A 245 0.67 -2.01 -9.44
CA LEU A 245 0.88 -3.33 -8.89
C LEU A 245 0.68 -4.35 -10.00
N ASN A 246 1.61 -5.30 -10.13
CA ASN A 246 1.59 -6.34 -11.16
C ASN A 246 1.58 -7.69 -10.48
N PHE A 247 0.43 -8.26 -10.27
CA PHE A 247 0.32 -9.58 -9.65
C PHE A 247 -0.62 -10.50 -10.43
N ARG A 248 -0.38 -11.78 -10.31
CA ARG A 248 -1.22 -12.81 -10.89
C ARG A 248 -2.16 -13.34 -9.81
N LYS A 249 -3.46 -13.15 -10.02
CA LYS A 249 -4.47 -13.73 -9.13
C LYS A 249 -4.54 -15.25 -9.31
N SER A 250 -4.85 -15.96 -8.22
CA SER A 250 -5.08 -17.41 -8.26
C SER A 250 -6.14 -17.72 -9.31
N HIS A 251 -5.91 -18.77 -10.09
CA HIS A 251 -6.79 -19.23 -11.17
C HIS A 251 -6.91 -18.32 -12.40
N ARG A 252 -6.11 -17.23 -12.53
CA ARG A 252 -6.03 -16.44 -13.76
C ARG A 252 -4.72 -16.70 -14.51
N SER A 253 -4.79 -16.76 -15.85
CA SER A 253 -3.62 -16.99 -16.71
C SER A 253 -2.84 -15.72 -17.03
N TYR A 254 -3.38 -14.53 -16.71
CA TYR A 254 -2.78 -13.23 -17.02
C TYR A 254 -2.48 -12.42 -15.76
N TYR A 255 -1.53 -11.49 -15.90
CA TYR A 255 -1.22 -10.52 -14.84
C TYR A 255 -2.25 -9.39 -14.85
N SER A 256 -2.73 -9.02 -13.67
CA SER A 256 -3.55 -7.82 -13.47
C SER A 256 -2.64 -6.66 -13.12
N GLN A 257 -2.80 -5.53 -13.80
CA GLN A 257 -2.16 -4.27 -13.46
C GLN A 257 -3.19 -3.36 -12.80
N LEU A 258 -3.03 -3.10 -11.51
CA LEU A 258 -3.94 -2.28 -10.73
C LEU A 258 -3.20 -1.07 -10.14
N PRO A 259 -3.87 0.08 -9.94
CA PRO A 259 -3.29 1.16 -9.17
C PRO A 259 -3.08 0.74 -7.72
N ARG A 260 -2.06 1.30 -7.07
CA ARG A 260 -1.92 1.16 -5.63
C ARG A 260 -2.83 2.16 -4.93
N VAL A 261 -3.72 1.66 -4.08
CA VAL A 261 -4.64 2.46 -3.26
C VAL A 261 -4.06 2.72 -1.87
N ALA A 262 -3.27 1.77 -1.35
CA ALA A 262 -2.76 1.78 0.00
C ALA A 262 -1.72 2.88 0.27
N SER A 263 -1.90 3.61 1.35
CA SER A 263 -0.86 4.38 2.04
C SER A 263 -0.44 3.68 3.33
N PHE A 264 0.76 3.99 3.80
CA PHE A 264 1.31 3.39 5.02
C PHE A 264 1.39 4.42 6.14
N ILE A 265 1.09 3.99 7.35
CA ILE A 265 1.37 4.65 8.62
C ILE A 265 1.93 3.58 9.55
N GLY A 266 2.60 3.94 10.63
CA GLY A 266 3.07 2.93 11.57
C GLY A 266 3.20 3.43 12.99
N THR A 267 3.34 2.48 13.92
CA THR A 267 3.52 2.74 15.35
C THR A 267 4.73 1.98 15.87
N SER A 268 5.41 2.54 16.88
CA SER A 268 6.47 1.85 17.60
C SER A 268 6.48 2.24 19.08
N ASN A 269 6.91 1.27 19.91
CA ASN A 269 7.19 1.50 21.33
C ASN A 269 8.70 1.67 21.59
N GLN A 270 9.53 1.63 20.56
CA GLN A 270 10.96 1.85 20.64
C GLN A 270 11.35 3.16 19.93
N LYS A 271 12.08 4.02 20.64
CA LYS A 271 12.55 5.28 20.05
C LYS A 271 13.66 5.02 19.02
N GLU A 272 14.58 4.13 19.35
CA GLU A 272 15.70 3.76 18.48
C GLU A 272 15.30 2.59 17.56
N LEU A 273 14.62 2.88 16.45
CA LEU A 273 14.05 1.87 15.57
C LEU A 273 14.67 1.85 14.16
N LEU A 274 15.29 2.95 13.72
CA LEU A 274 15.86 3.04 12.39
C LEU A 274 17.29 2.51 12.36
N THR A 275 17.59 1.65 11.40
CA THR A 275 18.93 1.06 11.21
C THR A 275 19.60 1.48 9.90
N ASP A 276 18.81 1.95 8.92
CA ASP A 276 19.31 2.34 7.58
C ASP A 276 19.28 3.86 7.43
N THR A 277 20.45 4.45 7.40
CA THR A 277 20.62 5.90 7.29
C THR A 277 20.21 6.46 5.93
N THR A 278 20.28 5.67 4.86
CA THR A 278 19.99 6.13 3.50
C THR A 278 18.51 6.00 3.14
N GLY A 279 17.82 5.02 3.68
CA GLY A 279 16.42 4.72 3.39
C GLY A 279 15.41 5.37 4.34
N SER A 280 15.88 6.02 5.40
CA SER A 280 15.02 6.59 6.45
C SER A 280 14.18 7.80 6.00
N ARG A 281 14.54 8.45 4.91
CA ARG A 281 13.76 9.54 4.31
C ARG A 281 12.31 9.17 3.97
N ARG A 282 11.99 7.86 3.93
CA ARG A 282 10.63 7.35 3.70
C ARG A 282 9.79 7.27 4.97
N PHE A 283 10.34 7.58 6.11
CA PHE A 283 9.66 7.49 7.40
C PHE A 283 9.64 8.87 8.06
N LEU A 284 8.46 9.45 8.20
CA LEU A 284 8.25 10.69 8.93
C LEU A 284 8.06 10.34 10.40
N CYS A 285 9.17 10.27 11.15
CA CYS A 285 9.16 9.92 12.57
C CYS A 285 8.70 11.09 13.44
N VAL A 286 7.81 10.81 14.39
CA VAL A 286 7.37 11.77 15.41
C VAL A 286 7.29 11.10 16.77
N GLU A 287 7.80 11.76 17.80
CA GLU A 287 7.68 11.30 19.18
C GLU A 287 6.36 11.78 19.77
N VAL A 288 5.55 10.84 20.25
CA VAL A 288 4.26 11.10 20.89
C VAL A 288 4.50 11.25 22.39
N LEU A 289 4.49 12.49 22.87
CA LEU A 289 4.81 12.83 24.26
C LEU A 289 3.60 12.73 25.19
N GLU A 290 2.39 12.96 24.65
CA GLU A 290 1.14 12.94 25.38
C GLU A 290 0.16 11.92 24.80
N LYS A 291 -0.92 11.65 25.50
CA LYS A 291 -2.00 10.79 24.99
C LYS A 291 -2.73 11.51 23.86
N ILE A 292 -2.77 10.88 22.67
CA ILE A 292 -3.43 11.46 21.49
C ILE A 292 -4.95 11.50 21.72
N ASP A 293 -5.56 12.65 21.39
CA ASP A 293 -7.02 12.74 21.30
C ASP A 293 -7.51 11.97 20.06
N CYS A 294 -8.21 10.88 20.31
CA CYS A 294 -8.76 10.00 19.30
C CYS A 294 -10.28 10.24 19.07
N THR A 295 -10.79 11.43 19.40
CA THR A 295 -12.14 11.83 18.98
C THR A 295 -12.22 11.76 17.45
N LYS A 296 -13.24 11.08 16.92
CA LYS A 296 -13.45 10.95 15.47
C LYS A 296 -13.49 12.34 14.83
N PRO A 297 -12.67 12.62 13.80
CA PRO A 297 -12.77 13.86 13.05
C PRO A 297 -14.04 13.86 12.19
N ASP A 298 -14.46 15.06 11.76
CA ASP A 298 -15.45 15.17 10.69
C ASP A 298 -14.79 14.71 9.36
N HIS A 299 -14.93 13.42 9.06
CA HIS A 299 -14.34 12.83 7.87
C HIS A 299 -14.87 13.45 6.57
N GLY A 300 -16.16 13.86 6.56
CA GLY A 300 -16.75 14.52 5.39
C GLY A 300 -15.98 15.78 5.03
N GLN A 301 -15.76 16.67 5.98
CA GLN A 301 -15.04 17.91 5.75
C GLN A 301 -13.51 17.72 5.67
N LEU A 302 -12.93 16.77 6.43
CA LEU A 302 -11.50 16.45 6.35
C LEU A 302 -11.10 16.00 4.94
N TYR A 303 -11.85 15.09 4.34
CA TYR A 303 -11.57 14.60 2.99
C TYR A 303 -12.06 15.56 1.91
N ALA A 304 -13.07 16.40 2.18
CA ALA A 304 -13.45 17.50 1.30
C ALA A 304 -12.33 18.53 1.16
N GLN A 305 -11.63 18.87 2.25
CA GLN A 305 -10.42 19.69 2.23
C GLN A 305 -9.36 19.09 1.30
N LEU A 306 -8.96 17.82 1.54
CA LEU A 306 -7.94 17.16 0.74
C LEU A 306 -8.30 17.07 -0.76
N LYS A 307 -9.60 16.82 -1.06
CA LYS A 307 -10.12 16.83 -2.42
C LYS A 307 -10.00 18.21 -3.07
N ALA A 308 -10.41 19.26 -2.38
CA ALA A 308 -10.37 20.62 -2.88
C ALA A 308 -8.93 21.07 -3.15
N GLU A 309 -8.00 20.80 -2.23
CA GLU A 309 -6.58 21.11 -2.37
C GLU A 309 -5.94 20.34 -3.55
N LEU A 310 -6.24 19.05 -3.73
CA LEU A 310 -5.76 18.27 -4.88
C LEU A 310 -6.29 18.80 -6.22
N LEU A 311 -7.57 19.18 -6.27
CA LEU A 311 -8.19 19.72 -7.49
C LEU A 311 -7.70 21.14 -7.80
N SER A 312 -7.26 21.92 -6.80
CA SER A 312 -6.58 23.21 -7.00
C SER A 312 -5.13 23.08 -7.46
N GLY A 313 -4.59 21.85 -7.49
CA GLY A 313 -3.23 21.57 -7.95
C GLY A 313 -2.19 21.55 -6.82
N GLU A 314 -2.63 21.45 -5.55
CA GLU A 314 -1.69 21.33 -4.43
C GLU A 314 -0.84 20.06 -4.58
N ARG A 315 0.45 20.21 -4.28
CA ARG A 315 1.43 19.13 -4.42
C ARG A 315 1.25 18.08 -3.31
N TYR A 316 1.15 16.81 -3.70
CA TYR A 316 0.95 15.68 -2.79
C TYR A 316 2.21 14.81 -2.58
N TRP A 317 3.34 15.13 -3.20
CA TRP A 317 4.60 14.38 -3.05
C TRP A 317 5.64 15.21 -2.31
N PHE A 318 6.60 14.53 -1.69
CA PHE A 318 7.72 15.16 -1.00
C PHE A 318 8.81 15.54 -1.99
N THR A 319 9.42 16.74 -1.81
CA THR A 319 10.59 17.19 -2.56
C THR A 319 11.86 16.58 -1.98
N THR A 320 12.96 16.69 -2.75
CA THR A 320 14.29 16.25 -2.27
C THR A 320 14.74 16.99 -1.00
N GLU A 321 14.38 18.26 -0.86
CA GLU A 321 14.67 19.08 0.32
C GLU A 321 13.88 18.59 1.53
N GLU A 322 12.60 18.32 1.38
CA GLU A 322 11.73 17.77 2.43
C GLU A 322 12.20 16.38 2.86
N GLU A 323 12.57 15.51 1.89
CA GLU A 323 13.16 14.20 2.19
C GLU A 323 14.48 14.30 2.96
N ARG A 324 15.33 15.30 2.65
CA ARG A 324 16.55 15.56 3.40
C ARG A 324 16.26 16.08 4.81
N ALA A 325 15.25 16.95 4.98
CA ALA A 325 14.83 17.42 6.29
C ALA A 325 14.33 16.27 7.16
N ILE A 326 13.48 15.39 6.61
CA ILE A 326 13.04 14.15 7.28
C ILE A 326 14.25 13.29 7.69
N GLN A 327 15.19 13.06 6.77
CA GLN A 327 16.38 12.26 7.04
C GLN A 327 17.26 12.87 8.15
N LYS A 328 17.40 14.19 8.18
CA LYS A 328 18.14 14.90 9.23
C LYS A 328 17.45 14.76 10.60
N HIS A 329 16.13 14.94 10.63
CA HIS A 329 15.33 14.77 11.84
C HIS A 329 15.39 13.33 12.37
N ASN A 330 15.33 12.35 11.49
CA ASN A 330 15.35 10.92 11.81
C ASN A 330 16.65 10.46 12.49
N LYS A 331 17.71 11.29 12.54
CA LYS A 331 18.92 10.97 13.33
C LYS A 331 18.62 10.73 14.80
N LEU A 332 17.55 11.31 15.33
CA LEU A 332 17.09 11.13 16.70
C LEU A 332 16.53 9.72 16.99
N PHE A 333 16.20 8.98 15.93
CA PHE A 333 15.53 7.68 16.00
C PHE A 333 16.40 6.54 15.46
N TYR A 334 17.69 6.79 15.18
CA TYR A 334 18.60 5.73 14.79
C TYR A 334 19.01 4.91 15.98
N ARG A 335 18.94 3.60 15.79
CA ARG A 335 19.48 2.64 16.74
C ARG A 335 21.00 2.77 16.77
N GLN A 336 21.54 3.02 17.94
CA GLN A 336 22.97 2.95 18.14
C GLN A 336 23.40 1.48 18.02
N LEU A 337 24.23 1.20 17.03
CA LEU A 337 24.78 -0.14 16.89
C LEU A 337 25.86 -0.36 17.95
N PRO A 338 25.94 -1.56 18.55
CA PRO A 338 27.03 -1.89 19.50
C PRO A 338 28.42 -1.59 18.96
N GLU A 339 28.63 -1.81 17.64
CA GLU A 339 29.87 -1.48 16.95
C GLU A 339 30.17 0.04 16.96
N GLN A 340 29.15 0.86 16.89
CA GLN A 340 29.28 2.32 16.98
C GLN A 340 29.66 2.78 18.37
N GLU A 341 29.01 2.20 19.39
CA GLU A 341 29.32 2.49 20.80
C GLU A 341 30.77 2.17 21.15
N VAL A 342 31.23 0.96 20.79
CA VAL A 342 32.63 0.56 21.06
C VAL A 342 33.64 1.30 20.20
N PHE A 343 33.23 1.75 18.98
CA PHE A 343 34.07 2.63 18.17
C PHE A 343 34.38 3.94 18.92
N PHE A 344 33.36 4.62 19.44
CA PHE A 344 33.53 5.87 20.17
C PHE A 344 34.17 5.70 21.56
N LYS A 345 34.20 4.49 22.10
CA LYS A 345 35.00 4.17 23.31
C LYS A 345 36.52 4.09 23.05
N CYS A 346 36.92 3.78 21.82
CA CYS A 346 38.34 3.59 21.45
C CYS A 346 38.85 4.64 20.50
N PHE A 347 37.97 5.30 19.77
CA PHE A 347 38.34 6.26 18.73
C PHE A 347 37.38 7.46 18.76
N ARG A 348 37.88 8.59 18.28
CA ARG A 348 37.04 9.74 17.99
C ARG A 348 37.37 10.34 16.63
N LEU A 349 36.49 11.18 16.14
CA LEU A 349 36.76 11.97 14.94
C LEU A 349 37.81 13.03 15.26
N PRO A 350 38.75 13.30 14.34
CA PRO A 350 39.72 14.38 14.48
C PRO A 350 38.98 15.74 14.45
N LYS A 351 39.41 16.69 15.28
CA LYS A 351 38.96 18.07 15.24
C LYS A 351 39.57 18.79 14.02
N GLU A 352 39.01 19.95 13.66
CA GLU A 352 39.51 20.74 12.56
C GLU A 352 40.97 21.14 12.83
N GLY A 353 41.88 20.81 11.89
CA GLY A 353 43.34 21.03 12.04
C GLY A 353 44.10 19.96 12.83
N GLU A 354 43.44 18.95 13.39
CA GLU A 354 44.08 17.86 14.15
C GLU A 354 44.58 16.73 13.22
N GLU A 355 45.82 16.34 13.36
CA GLU A 355 46.34 15.14 12.65
C GLU A 355 45.86 13.86 13.32
N GLY A 356 45.03 13.07 12.60
CA GLY A 356 44.61 11.73 13.03
C GLY A 356 45.44 10.60 12.42
N VAL A 357 45.40 9.45 13.04
CA VAL A 357 45.99 8.25 12.51
C VAL A 357 45.14 7.71 11.36
N ARG A 358 45.76 7.24 10.28
CA ARG A 358 45.07 6.62 9.15
C ARG A 358 45.13 5.09 9.32
N LEU A 359 43.95 4.48 9.48
CA LEU A 359 43.84 3.03 9.65
C LEU A 359 42.86 2.47 8.61
N SER A 360 43.09 1.28 8.15
CA SER A 360 42.10 0.55 7.36
C SER A 360 40.87 0.15 8.22
N ALA A 361 39.74 -0.10 7.59
CA ALA A 361 38.56 -0.61 8.31
C ALA A 361 38.87 -1.93 9.03
N MET A 362 39.71 -2.75 8.45
CA MET A 362 40.15 -4.04 9.04
C MET A 362 40.97 -3.84 10.31
N GLU A 363 41.92 -2.89 10.31
CA GLU A 363 42.75 -2.60 11.49
C GLU A 363 41.91 -2.05 12.64
N ILE A 364 40.98 -1.12 12.36
CA ILE A 364 40.03 -0.61 13.36
C ILE A 364 39.16 -1.75 13.89
N TYR A 365 38.58 -2.56 13.00
CA TYR A 365 37.74 -3.70 13.34
C TYR A 365 38.48 -4.72 14.24
N CYS A 366 39.71 -5.10 13.87
CA CYS A 366 40.48 -6.03 14.69
C CYS A 366 40.84 -5.50 16.08
N LYS A 367 41.16 -4.18 16.20
CA LYS A 367 41.37 -3.55 17.52
C LYS A 367 40.12 -3.61 18.38
N LEU A 368 38.96 -3.29 17.80
CA LEU A 368 37.69 -3.34 18.53
C LEU A 368 37.28 -4.78 18.86
N GLN A 369 37.50 -5.72 17.95
CA GLN A 369 37.17 -7.14 18.16
C GLN A 369 37.99 -7.76 19.29
N LYS A 370 39.27 -7.35 19.42
CA LYS A 370 40.12 -7.80 20.51
C LYS A 370 39.64 -7.33 21.87
N ASN A 371 39.14 -6.10 21.97
CA ASN A 371 38.70 -5.49 23.22
C ASN A 371 37.23 -5.77 23.53
N PHE A 372 36.36 -5.86 22.52
CA PHE A 372 34.91 -5.97 22.63
C PHE A 372 34.34 -7.04 21.68
N PRO A 373 34.71 -8.32 21.81
CA PRO A 373 34.29 -9.35 20.86
C PRO A 373 32.78 -9.56 20.80
N ALA A 374 32.07 -9.31 21.89
CA ALA A 374 30.62 -9.44 21.95
C ALA A 374 29.88 -8.37 21.12
N ALA A 375 30.40 -7.13 21.09
CA ALA A 375 29.80 -6.02 20.37
C ALA A 375 29.91 -6.16 18.84
N LEU A 376 30.90 -6.91 18.35
CA LEU A 376 31.13 -7.15 16.93
C LEU A 376 30.60 -8.52 16.45
N ARG A 377 29.85 -9.23 17.28
CA ARG A 377 29.26 -10.52 16.93
C ARG A 377 28.25 -10.37 15.80
N GLY A 378 28.51 -10.99 14.66
CA GLY A 378 27.65 -10.88 13.45
C GLY A 378 28.00 -9.74 12.49
N SER A 379 28.97 -8.88 12.88
CA SER A 379 29.54 -7.85 12.00
C SER A 379 30.71 -8.41 11.20
N ASN A 380 31.05 -7.76 10.10
CA ASN A 380 32.23 -8.05 9.32
C ASN A 380 32.94 -6.75 8.86
N PRO A 381 34.22 -6.79 8.47
CA PRO A 381 34.98 -5.60 8.09
C PRO A 381 34.34 -4.76 6.98
N ASN A 382 33.62 -5.39 6.05
CA ASN A 382 32.95 -4.67 4.95
C ASN A 382 31.72 -3.91 5.42
N SER A 383 30.88 -4.51 6.28
CA SER A 383 29.74 -3.82 6.91
C SER A 383 30.22 -2.71 7.86
N PHE A 384 31.30 -2.98 8.59
CA PHE A 384 31.94 -2.01 9.49
C PHE A 384 32.53 -0.81 8.73
N ALA A 385 33.13 -1.02 7.55
CA ALA A 385 33.60 0.06 6.68
C ALA A 385 32.46 1.01 6.25
N LYS A 386 31.28 0.46 5.96
CA LYS A 386 30.08 1.26 5.66
C LYS A 386 29.62 2.04 6.88
N LEU A 387 29.69 1.44 8.06
CA LEU A 387 29.37 2.09 9.33
C LEU A 387 30.29 3.30 9.56
N LEU A 388 31.62 3.16 9.40
CA LEU A 388 32.57 4.25 9.55
C LEU A 388 32.24 5.46 8.66
N VAL A 389 31.88 5.22 7.40
CA VAL A 389 31.43 6.27 6.48
C VAL A 389 30.14 6.92 6.99
N GLY A 390 29.20 6.12 7.48
CA GLY A 390 27.92 6.62 8.06
C GLY A 390 28.14 7.46 9.32
N LEU A 391 29.18 7.20 10.09
CA LEU A 391 29.58 7.98 11.28
C LEU A 391 30.31 9.27 10.94
N GLY A 392 30.55 9.53 9.65
CA GLY A 392 31.26 10.74 9.20
C GLY A 392 32.78 10.64 9.33
N VAL A 393 33.34 9.42 9.50
CA VAL A 393 34.79 9.23 9.51
C VAL A 393 35.34 9.54 8.11
N GLU A 394 36.32 10.45 8.04
CA GLU A 394 36.98 10.83 6.78
C GLU A 394 37.63 9.62 6.13
N ARG A 395 37.22 9.31 4.89
CA ARG A 395 37.79 8.21 4.09
C ARG A 395 38.77 8.76 3.09
N VAL A 396 40.01 8.30 3.17
CA VAL A 396 41.09 8.63 2.24
C VAL A 396 41.40 7.41 1.36
N HIS A 397 41.34 7.59 0.04
CA HIS A 397 41.69 6.53 -0.89
C HIS A 397 43.19 6.53 -1.12
N THR A 398 43.83 5.39 -0.90
CA THR A 398 45.27 5.19 -1.10
C THR A 398 45.54 4.04 -2.08
N ARG A 399 46.76 3.93 -2.61
CA ARG A 399 47.18 2.79 -3.46
C ARG A 399 47.04 1.42 -2.78
N TYR A 400 46.91 1.39 -1.45
CA TYR A 400 46.71 0.17 -0.66
C TYR A 400 45.26 -0.04 -0.22
N GLY A 401 44.31 0.78 -0.71
CA GLY A 401 42.91 0.71 -0.38
C GLY A 401 42.41 1.90 0.42
N ASN A 402 41.18 1.80 0.98
CA ASN A 402 40.56 2.84 1.75
C ASN A 402 41.09 2.88 3.17
N GLN A 403 41.54 4.05 3.61
CA GLN A 403 41.92 4.36 5.00
C GLN A 403 40.97 5.35 5.61
N TYR A 404 40.83 5.29 6.91
CA TYR A 404 39.94 6.10 7.73
C TYR A 404 40.72 6.88 8.74
N ARG A 405 40.47 8.20 8.80
CA ARG A 405 41.18 9.12 9.69
C ARG A 405 40.48 9.17 11.05
N VAL A 406 41.21 8.72 12.09
CA VAL A 406 40.66 8.61 13.46
C VAL A 406 41.71 9.08 14.48
N VAL A 407 41.25 9.44 15.66
CA VAL A 407 42.12 9.67 16.81
C VAL A 407 41.87 8.56 17.83
N THR A 408 42.89 7.89 18.30
CA THR A 408 42.79 6.82 19.32
C THR A 408 42.61 7.50 20.70
N LEU A 409 41.67 6.97 21.49
CA LEU A 409 41.40 7.40 22.86
C LEU A 409 42.25 6.56 23.84
#